data_c7199aef07179b46683ded40841a335b
#
_entry.id   c7199aef07179b46683ded40841a335b
#
_cell.length_a   1.000
_cell.length_b   1.000
_cell.length_c   1.000
_cell.angle_alpha   90.00
_cell.angle_beta   90.00
_cell.angle_gamma   90.00
#
_symmetry.space_group_name_H-M   'P 1'
#
loop_
_entity.id
_entity.type
_entity.pdbx_description
1 polymer ?
#
loop_
_entity_poly.entity_id
_entity_poly.type
_entity_poly.pdbx_seq_one_letter_code
_entity_poly.pdbx_strand_id
1 'polypeptide(L)'
;RDRLRSRGLGDVYKRQVPDSVMRYLNENPWTRLETIHKAIGNVSKLTALSRGRNLFGYAPYTDEIIDGFCRNSIQSGLGIMRIFDALNDVNNVKSTVKYVKQYGGIADCAVCYTVDPKYPEIGFFGKLMGKKNPKPVFTDEYFLSKAKQMEALGADMITIKDMSGLIPPHRVSKLVKLFKQNLNVPIDFHTHCTPGYGLASVLAAIVAGVDIVDTNCWYFSGGTGAPAIELIYVFCKKLGIDTGVNMEAVAKINTQLKEIRKELEISVFGKEKPMPKPFNPLTDELPKEIDAEFDRAIKAAQADDEETLLDACHKIEAHFGFPAPNELVKKAEIPGGMYSNMVAQLQQLKAEEILPRAMELIPTVRLAAGLPPLVTPTSQIVGAQAVSCALDEKAGRPMYTTKSSQFVALVKGEYGETPVKIDPEFRFKICGVREEIPYDTSKYQMQSNPELPEAGGVKLAANEKEVLLLELFPMVAKTFLTDQKKKAYEATAAKDAPKTAAQSEHKVEAKAITGHKVTAPLPGKVIALKVKVGDKVKAGQEVVILEAMKMENSITSDVAGTIKQILVQEGDNVATDAILIEVEE
;
A
#
# COMPACT_ATOMS: atom_id res chain seq x y z
N ARG A 1 2.30 -18.41 23.43
CA ARG A 1 3.26 -18.89 22.42
C ARG A 1 2.76 -20.15 21.70
N ASP A 2 2.30 -21.17 22.42
CA ASP A 2 1.89 -22.45 21.81
C ASP A 2 0.58 -22.41 21.03
N ARG A 3 -0.31 -21.46 21.29
CA ARG A 3 -1.58 -21.30 20.56
C ARG A 3 -1.43 -20.74 19.13
N LEU A 4 -0.32 -20.10 18.80
CA LEU A 4 -0.04 -19.55 17.48
C LEU A 4 0.77 -20.49 16.59
N ARG A 5 1.48 -21.47 17.17
CA ARG A 5 2.36 -22.40 16.44
C ARG A 5 1.64 -23.48 15.62
N SER A 6 0.40 -23.79 15.93
CA SER A 6 -0.29 -24.96 15.35
C SER A 6 -1.26 -24.66 14.21
N ARG A 7 -1.35 -23.39 13.74
CA ARG A 7 -2.35 -23.03 12.72
C ARG A 7 -1.73 -22.05 11.73
N GLY A 8 -1.71 -22.44 10.45
CA GLY A 8 -1.27 -21.55 9.37
C GLY A 8 -2.02 -20.21 9.40
N LEU A 9 -1.28 -19.13 9.23
CA LEU A 9 -1.82 -17.78 9.16
C LEU A 9 -2.03 -17.42 7.68
N GLY A 10 -3.27 -17.14 7.27
CA GLY A 10 -3.57 -16.70 5.91
C GLY A 10 -3.75 -15.19 5.84
N ASP A 11 -2.85 -14.49 5.15
CA ASP A 11 -3.05 -13.06 4.83
C ASP A 11 -3.97 -12.93 3.61
N VAL A 12 -5.27 -12.78 3.85
CA VAL A 12 -6.29 -12.79 2.80
C VAL A 12 -6.76 -11.37 2.44
N TYR A 13 -6.40 -10.33 3.21
CA TYR A 13 -7.03 -9.02 3.06
C TYR A 13 -6.02 -7.87 3.08
N LYS A 14 -5.55 -7.46 1.90
CA LYS A 14 -4.77 -6.21 1.75
C LYS A 14 -5.67 -5.05 1.38
N ARG A 15 -5.21 -3.80 1.67
CA ARG A 15 -5.93 -2.53 1.46
C ARG A 15 -6.77 -2.42 0.19
N GLN A 16 -6.28 -2.96 -0.91
CA GLN A 16 -6.92 -2.86 -2.23
C GLN A 16 -8.01 -3.90 -2.45
N VAL A 17 -8.15 -4.88 -1.55
CA VAL A 17 -9.12 -5.96 -1.74
C VAL A 17 -10.56 -5.47 -1.68
N PRO A 18 -11.02 -4.65 -0.70
CA PRO A 18 -12.39 -4.14 -0.71
C PRO A 18 -12.70 -3.27 -1.94
N ASP A 19 -11.78 -2.37 -2.34
CA ASP A 19 -11.93 -1.58 -3.56
C ASP A 19 -12.02 -2.46 -4.80
N SER A 20 -11.07 -3.41 -4.95
CA SER A 20 -11.02 -4.31 -6.10
C SER A 20 -12.22 -5.26 -6.15
N VAL A 21 -12.69 -5.72 -5.00
CA VAL A 21 -13.87 -6.60 -4.90
C VAL A 21 -15.12 -5.87 -5.38
N MET A 22 -15.32 -4.62 -4.95
CA MET A 22 -16.46 -3.81 -5.41
C MET A 22 -16.30 -3.42 -6.90
N ARG A 23 -15.12 -2.94 -7.29
CA ARG A 23 -14.86 -2.36 -8.62
C ARG A 23 -14.84 -3.39 -9.74
N TYR A 24 -14.21 -4.54 -9.53
CA TYR A 24 -13.95 -5.53 -10.58
C TYR A 24 -14.81 -6.78 -10.48
N LEU A 25 -15.19 -7.17 -9.24
CA LEU A 25 -16.00 -8.37 -9.02
C LEU A 25 -17.48 -8.03 -8.76
N ASN A 26 -17.80 -6.77 -8.51
CA ASN A 26 -19.15 -6.33 -8.12
C ASN A 26 -19.71 -7.11 -6.93
N GLU A 27 -18.84 -7.44 -5.97
CA GLU A 27 -19.16 -8.18 -4.74
C GLU A 27 -19.06 -7.29 -3.51
N ASN A 28 -19.86 -7.62 -2.47
CA ASN A 28 -19.76 -6.96 -1.18
C ASN A 28 -18.55 -7.49 -0.39
N PRO A 29 -17.57 -6.65 0.00
CA PRO A 29 -16.37 -7.08 0.71
C PRO A 29 -16.66 -7.76 2.06
N TRP A 30 -17.68 -7.33 2.77
CA TRP A 30 -18.07 -7.93 4.05
C TRP A 30 -18.60 -9.35 3.86
N THR A 31 -19.53 -9.53 2.91
CA THR A 31 -20.08 -10.84 2.57
C THR A 31 -18.98 -11.80 2.09
N ARG A 32 -18.00 -11.28 1.32
CA ARG A 32 -16.85 -12.07 0.90
C ARG A 32 -16.01 -12.53 2.09
N LEU A 33 -15.70 -11.65 3.04
CA LEU A 33 -14.97 -11.99 4.26
C LEU A 33 -15.69 -13.07 5.08
N GLU A 34 -16.99 -12.91 5.30
CA GLU A 34 -17.84 -13.87 6.01
C GLU A 34 -17.89 -15.23 5.32
N THR A 35 -17.98 -15.24 3.98
CA THR A 35 -17.99 -16.45 3.17
C THR A 35 -16.68 -17.22 3.28
N ILE A 36 -15.55 -16.51 3.18
CA ILE A 36 -14.22 -17.09 3.34
C ILE A 36 -14.05 -17.64 4.76
N HIS A 37 -14.42 -16.84 5.78
CA HIS A 37 -14.35 -17.30 7.17
C HIS A 37 -15.17 -18.57 7.41
N LYS A 38 -16.40 -18.61 6.91
CA LYS A 38 -17.26 -19.79 6.99
C LYS A 38 -16.65 -21.02 6.30
N ALA A 39 -16.00 -20.83 5.14
CA ALA A 39 -15.38 -21.90 4.39
C ALA A 39 -14.12 -22.44 5.07
N ILE A 40 -13.30 -21.56 5.66
CA ILE A 40 -12.05 -21.92 6.37
C ILE A 40 -12.36 -22.51 7.75
N GLY A 41 -13.40 -22.05 8.41
CA GLY A 41 -13.72 -22.43 9.79
C GLY A 41 -12.58 -22.09 10.75
N ASN A 42 -12.14 -23.09 11.53
CA ASN A 42 -11.07 -22.92 12.52
C ASN A 42 -9.69 -23.42 12.05
N VAL A 43 -9.54 -23.74 10.75
CA VAL A 43 -8.28 -24.30 10.22
C VAL A 43 -7.16 -23.25 10.24
N SER A 44 -7.48 -22.00 9.88
CA SER A 44 -6.54 -20.88 9.93
C SER A 44 -7.23 -19.59 10.35
N LYS A 45 -6.46 -18.53 10.62
CA LYS A 45 -6.97 -17.20 10.91
C LYS A 45 -6.82 -16.31 9.68
N LEU A 46 -7.86 -15.56 9.37
CA LEU A 46 -7.79 -14.51 8.36
C LEU A 46 -7.04 -13.30 8.93
N THR A 47 -6.11 -12.78 8.14
CA THR A 47 -5.33 -11.59 8.49
C THR A 47 -5.66 -10.46 7.52
N ALA A 48 -5.83 -9.23 8.05
CA ALA A 48 -5.97 -8.03 7.25
C ALA A 48 -4.98 -6.96 7.70
N LEU A 49 -4.58 -6.11 6.74
CA LEU A 49 -3.68 -4.99 6.98
C LEU A 49 -4.49 -3.72 7.24
N SER A 50 -4.11 -2.95 8.28
CA SER A 50 -4.66 -1.63 8.59
C SER A 50 -3.54 -0.62 8.85
N ARG A 51 -3.74 0.63 8.40
CA ARG A 51 -2.78 1.74 8.61
C ARG A 51 -3.20 2.61 9.80
N GLY A 52 -3.21 2.02 10.98
CA GLY A 52 -3.57 2.75 12.20
C GLY A 52 -4.85 3.58 12.01
N ARG A 53 -4.82 4.87 12.38
CA ARG A 53 -5.96 5.78 12.24
C ARG A 53 -6.41 6.05 10.80
N ASN A 54 -5.52 5.86 9.84
CA ASN A 54 -5.85 6.07 8.42
C ASN A 54 -6.59 4.89 7.80
N LEU A 55 -6.68 3.75 8.49
CA LEU A 55 -7.26 2.51 7.97
C LEU A 55 -6.83 2.24 6.53
N PHE A 56 -7.66 2.62 5.55
CA PHE A 56 -7.36 2.53 4.12
C PHE A 56 -7.29 3.89 3.42
N GLY A 57 -7.67 4.99 4.11
CA GLY A 57 -7.70 6.35 3.60
C GLY A 57 -6.32 7.03 3.55
N TYR A 58 -6.29 8.25 3.05
CA TYR A 58 -5.13 9.15 3.04
C TYR A 58 -5.16 10.18 4.17
N ALA A 59 -6.27 10.26 4.91
CA ALA A 59 -6.44 11.09 6.09
C ALA A 59 -6.85 10.23 7.29
N PRO A 60 -6.57 10.68 8.53
CA PRO A 60 -7.02 10.01 9.74
C PRO A 60 -8.55 10.00 9.86
N TYR A 61 -9.11 8.88 10.31
CA TYR A 61 -10.51 8.74 10.65
C TYR A 61 -10.78 9.05 12.13
N THR A 62 -12.04 9.32 12.45
CA THR A 62 -12.51 9.45 13.85
C THR A 62 -12.47 8.10 14.56
N ASP A 63 -12.43 8.13 15.90
CA ASP A 63 -12.46 6.92 16.70
C ASP A 63 -13.73 6.09 16.49
N GLU A 64 -14.87 6.73 16.17
CA GLU A 64 -16.14 6.05 15.84
C GLU A 64 -16.03 5.19 14.58
N ILE A 65 -15.40 5.72 13.52
CA ILE A 65 -15.18 4.96 12.28
C ILE A 65 -14.21 3.82 12.52
N ILE A 66 -13.13 4.05 13.29
CA ILE A 66 -12.15 3.02 13.62
C ILE A 66 -12.80 1.91 14.45
N ASP A 67 -13.61 2.28 15.46
CA ASP A 67 -14.36 1.33 16.29
C ASP A 67 -15.31 0.47 15.44
N GLY A 68 -16.17 1.12 14.65
CA GLY A 68 -17.10 0.43 13.77
C GLY A 68 -16.39 -0.50 12.77
N PHE A 69 -15.28 -0.06 12.19
CA PHE A 69 -14.50 -0.88 11.27
C PHE A 69 -13.88 -2.10 11.97
N CYS A 70 -13.22 -1.92 13.12
CA CYS A 70 -12.60 -3.02 13.86
C CYS A 70 -13.65 -4.03 14.32
N ARG A 71 -14.77 -3.55 14.88
CA ARG A 71 -15.90 -4.39 15.31
C ARG A 71 -16.43 -5.24 14.17
N ASN A 72 -16.83 -4.60 13.07
CA ASN A 72 -17.42 -5.30 11.95
C ASN A 72 -16.42 -6.27 11.28
N SER A 73 -15.14 -5.92 11.20
CA SER A 73 -14.09 -6.80 10.66
C SER A 73 -13.93 -8.07 11.49
N ILE A 74 -13.81 -7.95 12.82
CA ILE A 74 -13.63 -9.09 13.71
C ILE A 74 -14.91 -9.95 13.73
N GLN A 75 -16.09 -9.33 13.81
CA GLN A 75 -17.37 -10.06 13.77
C GLN A 75 -17.63 -10.76 12.44
N SER A 76 -17.12 -10.24 11.33
CA SER A 76 -17.19 -10.90 10.01
C SER A 76 -16.13 -12.00 9.83
N GLY A 77 -15.32 -12.30 10.86
CA GLY A 77 -14.40 -13.43 10.90
C GLY A 77 -12.92 -13.12 10.72
N LEU A 78 -12.54 -11.83 10.73
CA LEU A 78 -11.13 -11.47 10.78
C LEU A 78 -10.52 -11.90 12.12
N GLY A 79 -9.47 -12.72 12.08
CA GLY A 79 -8.81 -13.20 13.28
C GLY A 79 -7.64 -12.34 13.74
N ILE A 80 -6.91 -11.76 12.79
CA ILE A 80 -5.71 -10.96 13.02
C ILE A 80 -5.81 -9.65 12.24
N MET A 81 -5.56 -8.55 12.90
CA MET A 81 -5.36 -7.26 12.22
C MET A 81 -3.90 -6.84 12.34
N ARG A 82 -3.22 -6.77 11.19
CA ARG A 82 -1.87 -6.23 11.10
C ARG A 82 -1.95 -4.72 11.03
N ILE A 83 -1.46 -4.05 12.07
CA ILE A 83 -1.60 -2.62 12.28
C ILE A 83 -0.23 -1.97 12.14
N PHE A 84 -0.08 -1.02 11.23
CA PHE A 84 1.15 -0.25 11.10
C PHE A 84 0.84 1.23 10.91
N ASP A 85 1.82 2.07 11.17
CA ASP A 85 1.79 3.47 10.75
C ASP A 85 2.90 3.76 9.76
N ALA A 86 2.61 4.55 8.74
CA ALA A 86 3.56 4.84 7.66
C ALA A 86 4.76 5.69 8.10
N LEU A 87 4.66 6.38 9.23
CA LEU A 87 5.73 7.17 9.85
C LEU A 87 6.39 6.44 11.03
N ASN A 88 5.91 5.24 11.40
CA ASN A 88 6.19 4.59 12.68
C ASN A 88 5.78 5.45 13.89
N ASP A 89 4.78 6.32 13.72
CA ASP A 89 4.19 7.06 14.84
C ASP A 89 3.24 6.15 15.62
N VAL A 90 3.67 5.75 16.82
CA VAL A 90 2.92 4.82 17.67
C VAL A 90 1.58 5.43 18.16
N ASN A 91 1.44 6.76 18.17
CA ASN A 91 0.18 7.40 18.52
C ASN A 91 -0.94 7.08 17.51
N ASN A 92 -0.58 6.90 16.25
CA ASN A 92 -1.54 6.60 15.19
C ASN A 92 -2.12 5.18 15.25
N VAL A 93 -1.47 4.24 15.96
CA VAL A 93 -1.97 2.86 16.05
C VAL A 93 -2.81 2.59 17.32
N LYS A 94 -2.81 3.49 18.31
CA LYS A 94 -3.45 3.31 19.61
C LYS A 94 -4.94 2.92 19.53
N SER A 95 -5.74 3.69 18.78
CA SER A 95 -7.18 3.45 18.65
C SER A 95 -7.45 2.09 18.00
N THR A 96 -6.73 1.76 16.93
CA THR A 96 -6.92 0.49 16.22
C THR A 96 -6.54 -0.70 17.11
N VAL A 97 -5.40 -0.65 17.83
CA VAL A 97 -5.01 -1.70 18.79
C VAL A 97 -6.08 -1.87 19.86
N LYS A 98 -6.55 -0.76 20.47
CA LYS A 98 -7.61 -0.77 21.49
C LYS A 98 -8.85 -1.51 20.99
N TYR A 99 -9.38 -1.13 19.83
CA TYR A 99 -10.64 -1.70 19.34
C TYR A 99 -10.50 -3.12 18.82
N VAL A 100 -9.38 -3.48 18.18
CA VAL A 100 -9.11 -4.88 17.82
C VAL A 100 -9.13 -5.78 19.06
N LYS A 101 -8.45 -5.37 20.13
CA LYS A 101 -8.44 -6.10 21.42
C LYS A 101 -9.82 -6.15 22.06
N GLN A 102 -10.55 -5.05 22.05
CA GLN A 102 -11.90 -4.96 22.62
C GLN A 102 -12.86 -5.97 22.00
N TYR A 103 -12.74 -6.24 20.70
CA TYR A 103 -13.62 -7.20 19.98
C TYR A 103 -13.02 -8.61 19.87
N GLY A 104 -11.93 -8.89 20.57
CA GLY A 104 -11.34 -10.23 20.66
C GLY A 104 -10.48 -10.64 19.46
N GLY A 105 -10.09 -9.69 18.61
CA GLY A 105 -9.10 -9.89 17.56
C GLY A 105 -7.67 -9.92 18.10
N ILE A 106 -6.74 -10.43 17.29
CA ILE A 106 -5.31 -10.40 17.55
C ILE A 106 -4.74 -9.13 16.93
N ALA A 107 -4.10 -8.29 17.76
CA ALA A 107 -3.42 -7.08 17.30
C ALA A 107 -1.97 -7.41 16.93
N ASP A 108 -1.69 -7.52 15.64
CA ASP A 108 -0.34 -7.66 15.08
C ASP A 108 0.18 -6.26 14.73
N CYS A 109 1.08 -5.72 15.56
CA CYS A 109 1.64 -4.40 15.31
C CYS A 109 2.95 -4.49 14.52
N ALA A 110 3.03 -3.76 13.41
CA ALA A 110 4.16 -3.83 12.51
C ALA A 110 5.02 -2.58 12.55
N VAL A 111 6.31 -2.77 12.82
CA VAL A 111 7.33 -1.73 12.71
C VAL A 111 7.83 -1.70 11.27
N CYS A 112 7.62 -0.58 10.58
CA CYS A 112 8.05 -0.41 9.20
C CYS A 112 9.57 -0.26 9.13
N TYR A 113 10.23 -1.25 8.51
CA TYR A 113 11.66 -1.19 8.25
C TYR A 113 11.97 -0.22 7.10
N THR A 114 13.02 0.54 7.27
CA THR A 114 13.57 1.43 6.24
C THR A 114 15.04 1.71 6.53
N VAL A 115 15.73 2.37 5.62
CA VAL A 115 17.14 2.71 5.73
C VAL A 115 17.35 4.22 5.64
N ASP A 116 18.43 4.71 6.23
CA ASP A 116 18.85 6.10 6.02
C ASP A 116 19.27 6.30 4.57
N PRO A 117 19.02 7.48 3.98
CA PRO A 117 19.50 7.78 2.63
C PRO A 117 21.02 7.74 2.57
N LYS A 118 21.56 7.30 1.44
CA LYS A 118 23.01 7.41 1.18
C LYS A 118 23.40 8.85 0.98
N TYR A 119 24.16 9.40 1.93
CA TYR A 119 24.70 10.73 1.80
C TYR A 119 25.96 10.73 0.93
N PRO A 120 26.18 11.75 0.09
CA PRO A 120 27.43 11.90 -0.63
C PRO A 120 28.63 11.93 0.33
N GLU A 121 29.74 11.33 -0.07
CA GLU A 121 30.98 11.43 0.71
C GLU A 121 31.39 12.89 0.87
N ILE A 122 31.64 13.28 2.12
CA ILE A 122 32.13 14.62 2.43
C ILE A 122 33.60 14.66 2.01
N GLY A 123 33.90 15.37 0.94
CA GLY A 123 35.27 15.55 0.46
C GLY A 123 36.17 16.19 1.51
N PHE A 124 37.50 16.11 1.28
CA PHE A 124 38.54 16.56 2.21
C PHE A 124 38.28 18.00 2.74
N PHE A 125 37.97 18.94 1.88
CA PHE A 125 37.64 20.33 2.27
C PHE A 125 36.38 20.42 3.13
N GLY A 126 35.37 19.62 2.86
CA GLY A 126 34.14 19.58 3.68
C GLY A 126 34.42 19.06 5.08
N LYS A 127 35.23 18.01 5.23
CA LYS A 127 35.69 17.48 6.53
C LYS A 127 36.51 18.52 7.30
N LEU A 128 37.40 19.25 6.61
CA LEU A 128 38.20 20.32 7.19
C LEU A 128 37.33 21.50 7.69
N MET A 129 36.20 21.78 7.00
CA MET A 129 35.20 22.78 7.40
C MET A 129 34.20 22.28 8.46
N GLY A 130 34.44 21.10 9.05
CA GLY A 130 33.59 20.54 10.11
C GLY A 130 32.24 19.98 9.64
N LYS A 131 32.01 19.85 8.31
CA LYS A 131 30.80 19.19 7.78
C LYS A 131 30.79 17.72 8.21
N LYS A 132 29.66 17.28 8.74
CA LYS A 132 29.40 15.89 9.12
C LYS A 132 28.11 15.43 8.46
N ASN A 133 28.07 14.16 8.06
CA ASN A 133 26.80 13.56 7.66
C ASN A 133 25.85 13.52 8.87
N PRO A 134 24.54 13.62 8.66
CA PRO A 134 23.57 13.40 9.72
C PRO A 134 23.82 12.06 10.43
N LYS A 135 23.51 12.02 11.74
CA LYS A 135 23.55 10.74 12.46
C LYS A 135 22.52 9.77 11.89
N PRO A 136 22.81 8.46 11.85
CA PRO A 136 21.82 7.47 11.45
C PRO A 136 20.55 7.58 12.31
N VAL A 137 19.40 7.55 11.69
CA VAL A 137 18.08 7.59 12.35
C VAL A 137 17.55 6.18 12.55
N PHE A 138 17.64 5.34 11.53
CA PHE A 138 17.04 3.99 11.52
C PHE A 138 18.00 2.94 12.10
N THR A 139 18.36 3.12 13.39
CA THR A 139 19.23 2.21 14.14
C THR A 139 18.45 1.03 14.71
N ASP A 140 19.15 0.04 15.27
CA ASP A 140 18.54 -1.09 15.98
C ASP A 140 17.69 -0.60 17.17
N GLU A 141 18.18 0.41 17.88
CA GLU A 141 17.51 1.03 19.02
C GLU A 141 16.23 1.74 18.60
N TYR A 142 16.21 2.38 17.43
CA TYR A 142 15.01 3.00 16.87
C TYR A 142 13.91 1.94 16.68
N PHE A 143 14.21 0.86 15.96
CA PHE A 143 13.22 -0.19 15.69
C PHE A 143 12.77 -0.88 16.98
N LEU A 144 13.70 -1.21 17.88
CA LEU A 144 13.36 -1.80 19.18
C LEU A 144 12.49 -0.88 20.02
N SER A 145 12.79 0.42 20.05
CA SER A 145 11.99 1.40 20.79
C SER A 145 10.55 1.44 20.30
N LYS A 146 10.34 1.45 18.97
CA LYS A 146 9.00 1.42 18.36
C LYS A 146 8.26 0.12 18.70
N ALA A 147 8.94 -1.02 18.62
CA ALA A 147 8.38 -2.32 18.95
C ALA A 147 7.95 -2.41 20.43
N LYS A 148 8.80 -1.93 21.36
CA LYS A 148 8.46 -1.86 22.81
C LYS A 148 7.26 -0.96 23.09
N GLN A 149 7.16 0.17 22.42
CA GLN A 149 6.00 1.06 22.55
C GLN A 149 4.72 0.39 22.06
N MET A 150 4.77 -0.35 20.94
CA MET A 150 3.62 -1.11 20.42
C MET A 150 3.25 -2.27 21.35
N GLU A 151 4.22 -3.00 21.89
CA GLU A 151 3.95 -4.05 22.91
C GLU A 151 3.27 -3.45 24.14
N ALA A 152 3.74 -2.28 24.62
CA ALA A 152 3.14 -1.58 25.75
C ALA A 152 1.69 -1.11 25.50
N LEU A 153 1.28 -0.90 24.25
CA LEU A 153 -0.12 -0.65 23.86
C LEU A 153 -0.99 -1.92 23.89
N GLY A 154 -0.41 -3.10 24.09
CA GLY A 154 -1.11 -4.38 24.14
C GLY A 154 -1.08 -5.16 22.83
N ALA A 155 -0.10 -4.93 21.95
CA ALA A 155 0.12 -5.77 20.79
C ALA A 155 0.28 -7.25 21.20
N ASP A 156 -0.36 -8.15 20.46
CA ASP A 156 -0.26 -9.60 20.69
C ASP A 156 0.92 -10.23 19.95
N MET A 157 1.44 -9.55 18.92
CA MET A 157 2.64 -9.91 18.17
C MET A 157 3.24 -8.65 17.53
N ILE A 158 4.52 -8.72 17.19
CA ILE A 158 5.25 -7.65 16.51
C ILE A 158 5.79 -8.17 15.19
N THR A 159 5.46 -7.47 14.10
CA THR A 159 6.00 -7.74 12.77
C THR A 159 7.15 -6.78 12.44
N ILE A 160 8.31 -7.32 12.04
CA ILE A 160 9.34 -6.56 11.32
C ILE A 160 8.87 -6.47 9.88
N LYS A 161 8.39 -5.28 9.45
CA LYS A 161 7.74 -5.08 8.16
C LYS A 161 8.67 -4.43 7.15
N ASP A 162 9.31 -5.27 6.33
CA ASP A 162 10.18 -4.84 5.23
C ASP A 162 9.45 -4.86 3.88
N MET A 163 8.58 -3.89 3.65
CA MET A 163 7.80 -3.80 2.41
C MET A 163 8.67 -3.52 1.18
N SER A 164 9.84 -2.96 1.36
CA SER A 164 10.77 -2.64 0.27
C SER A 164 11.71 -3.81 -0.07
N GLY A 165 11.78 -4.84 0.78
CA GLY A 165 12.70 -5.96 0.63
C GLY A 165 14.17 -5.56 0.83
N LEU A 166 14.44 -4.52 1.63
CA LEU A 166 15.76 -3.90 1.77
C LEU A 166 16.58 -4.44 2.92
N ILE A 167 15.99 -5.25 3.79
CA ILE A 167 16.70 -5.79 4.94
C ILE A 167 17.61 -6.95 4.52
N PRO A 168 18.95 -6.82 4.61
CA PRO A 168 19.86 -7.90 4.25
C PRO A 168 19.88 -8.99 5.32
N PRO A 169 20.34 -10.20 5.03
CA PRO A 169 20.34 -11.36 5.94
C PRO A 169 20.99 -11.11 7.29
N HIS A 170 22.17 -10.53 7.32
CA HIS A 170 22.86 -10.19 8.57
C HIS A 170 22.04 -9.22 9.44
N ARG A 171 21.41 -8.21 8.82
CA ARG A 171 20.62 -7.21 9.51
C ARG A 171 19.36 -7.79 10.14
N VAL A 172 18.62 -8.65 9.40
CA VAL A 172 17.41 -9.27 9.95
C VAL A 172 17.75 -10.25 11.07
N SER A 173 18.82 -11.05 10.94
CA SER A 173 19.30 -11.94 12.01
C SER A 173 19.54 -11.16 13.30
N LYS A 174 20.22 -10.02 13.22
CA LYS A 174 20.47 -9.14 14.36
C LYS A 174 19.20 -8.57 14.97
N LEU A 175 18.27 -8.04 14.16
CA LEU A 175 17.01 -7.48 14.64
C LEU A 175 16.10 -8.54 15.27
N VAL A 176 15.99 -9.72 14.68
CA VAL A 176 15.20 -10.83 15.25
C VAL A 176 15.75 -11.20 16.62
N LYS A 177 17.07 -11.44 16.75
CA LYS A 177 17.72 -11.75 18.04
C LYS A 177 17.46 -10.65 19.07
N LEU A 178 17.60 -9.38 18.67
CA LEU A 178 17.37 -8.22 19.53
C LEU A 178 15.91 -8.16 20.02
N PHE A 179 14.95 -8.36 19.13
CA PHE A 179 13.52 -8.34 19.47
C PHE A 179 13.17 -9.53 20.38
N LYS A 180 13.66 -10.74 20.07
CA LYS A 180 13.44 -11.95 20.90
C LYS A 180 13.99 -11.82 22.32
N GLN A 181 15.07 -11.07 22.51
CA GLN A 181 15.67 -10.81 23.84
C GLN A 181 14.91 -9.76 24.64
N ASN A 182 14.16 -8.87 23.98
CA ASN A 182 13.61 -7.67 24.60
C ASN A 182 12.08 -7.59 24.61
N LEU A 183 11.38 -8.44 23.85
CA LEU A 183 9.93 -8.47 23.73
C LEU A 183 9.38 -9.83 24.23
N ASN A 184 8.17 -9.81 24.77
CA ASN A 184 7.51 -10.99 25.32
C ASN A 184 6.47 -11.60 24.35
N VAL A 185 6.21 -10.93 23.22
CA VAL A 185 5.26 -11.37 22.20
C VAL A 185 5.97 -12.07 21.05
N PRO A 186 5.27 -12.90 20.24
CA PRO A 186 5.83 -13.49 19.05
C PRO A 186 6.30 -12.44 18.05
N ILE A 187 7.39 -12.76 17.34
CA ILE A 187 7.98 -11.91 16.30
C ILE A 187 7.66 -12.52 14.94
N ASP A 188 7.09 -11.71 14.07
CA ASP A 188 6.87 -12.03 12.65
C ASP A 188 7.84 -11.25 11.77
N PHE A 189 8.24 -11.86 10.65
CA PHE A 189 9.06 -11.22 9.63
C PHE A 189 8.36 -11.23 8.27
N HIS A 190 8.09 -10.03 7.77
CA HIS A 190 7.51 -9.75 6.45
C HIS A 190 8.52 -9.07 5.55
N THR A 191 8.80 -9.64 4.39
CA THR A 191 9.68 -9.03 3.38
C THR A 191 9.21 -9.30 1.95
N HIS A 192 9.83 -8.62 0.99
CA HIS A 192 9.61 -8.78 -0.45
C HIS A 192 10.91 -9.15 -1.17
N CYS A 193 10.81 -9.74 -2.36
CA CYS A 193 11.98 -10.26 -3.08
C CYS A 193 12.56 -9.29 -4.12
N THR A 194 11.96 -8.09 -4.35
CA THR A 194 12.35 -7.22 -5.47
C THR A 194 13.84 -6.89 -5.51
N PRO A 195 14.52 -6.49 -4.40
CA PRO A 195 15.96 -6.21 -4.40
C PRO A 195 16.86 -7.45 -4.35
N GLY A 196 16.26 -8.66 -4.20
CA GLY A 196 16.99 -9.92 -4.16
C GLY A 196 17.43 -10.41 -2.78
N TYR A 197 17.00 -9.78 -1.70
CA TYR A 197 17.30 -10.24 -0.34
C TYR A 197 16.29 -11.26 0.22
N GLY A 198 15.06 -11.25 -0.29
CA GLY A 198 13.87 -11.85 0.36
C GLY A 198 14.09 -13.29 0.86
N LEU A 199 14.46 -14.25 -0.01
CA LEU A 199 14.64 -15.66 0.36
C LEU A 199 15.76 -15.83 1.40
N ALA A 200 16.89 -15.19 1.18
CA ALA A 200 18.04 -15.25 2.07
C ALA A 200 17.74 -14.63 3.44
N SER A 201 17.04 -13.51 3.47
CA SER A 201 16.68 -12.83 4.72
C SER A 201 15.64 -13.62 5.51
N VAL A 202 14.68 -14.29 4.86
CA VAL A 202 13.74 -15.17 5.57
C VAL A 202 14.48 -16.37 6.17
N LEU A 203 15.42 -17.00 5.46
CA LEU A 203 16.23 -18.08 6.02
C LEU A 203 17.07 -17.60 7.22
N ALA A 204 17.71 -16.43 7.11
CA ALA A 204 18.47 -15.84 8.22
C ALA A 204 17.57 -15.54 9.44
N ALA A 205 16.34 -15.05 9.21
CA ALA A 205 15.36 -14.84 10.28
C ALA A 205 14.95 -16.16 10.97
N ILE A 206 14.74 -17.23 10.20
CA ILE A 206 14.41 -18.57 10.72
C ILE A 206 15.55 -19.08 11.59
N VAL A 207 16.79 -19.01 11.13
CA VAL A 207 17.99 -19.43 11.88
C VAL A 207 18.17 -18.57 13.14
N ALA A 208 17.80 -17.28 13.08
CA ALA A 208 17.81 -16.39 14.25
C ALA A 208 16.67 -16.65 15.26
N GLY A 209 15.71 -17.52 14.95
CA GLY A 209 14.64 -17.94 15.85
C GLY A 209 13.39 -17.07 15.78
N VAL A 210 13.06 -16.50 14.62
CA VAL A 210 11.78 -15.84 14.38
C VAL A 210 10.61 -16.80 14.63
N ASP A 211 9.49 -16.31 15.14
CA ASP A 211 8.34 -17.17 15.45
C ASP A 211 7.43 -17.39 14.23
N ILE A 212 7.35 -16.41 13.33
CA ILE A 212 6.45 -16.40 12.16
C ILE A 212 7.19 -15.76 10.99
N VAL A 213 6.93 -16.24 9.79
CA VAL A 213 7.40 -15.62 8.53
C VAL A 213 6.25 -15.54 7.53
N ASP A 214 6.18 -14.43 6.82
CA ASP A 214 5.24 -14.27 5.70
C ASP A 214 5.81 -14.88 4.42
N THR A 215 4.97 -15.64 3.72
CA THR A 215 5.30 -16.31 2.47
C THR A 215 4.18 -16.16 1.46
N ASN A 216 4.46 -16.43 0.19
CA ASN A 216 3.45 -16.52 -0.86
C ASN A 216 3.39 -17.94 -1.43
N CYS A 217 2.25 -18.30 -2.03
CA CYS A 217 2.13 -19.51 -2.84
C CYS A 217 2.93 -19.37 -4.14
N TRP A 218 3.43 -20.49 -4.66
CA TRP A 218 4.42 -20.61 -5.74
C TRP A 218 4.31 -19.59 -6.86
N TYR A 219 3.16 -19.55 -7.52
CA TYR A 219 2.98 -18.70 -8.71
C TYR A 219 2.81 -17.21 -8.43
N PHE A 220 2.68 -16.80 -7.18
CA PHE A 220 2.60 -15.41 -6.74
C PHE A 220 3.80 -14.99 -5.88
N SER A 221 4.85 -15.81 -5.83
CA SER A 221 6.08 -15.57 -5.06
C SER A 221 7.15 -14.88 -5.88
N GLY A 222 8.16 -14.36 -5.17
CA GLY A 222 9.31 -13.69 -5.78
C GLY A 222 9.00 -12.29 -6.32
N GLY A 223 10.01 -11.60 -6.81
CA GLY A 223 9.87 -10.23 -7.32
C GLY A 223 9.19 -9.30 -6.31
N THR A 224 8.03 -8.74 -6.65
CA THR A 224 7.26 -7.87 -5.75
C THR A 224 6.49 -8.62 -4.66
N GLY A 225 6.51 -9.94 -4.65
CA GLY A 225 5.92 -10.80 -3.62
C GLY A 225 6.91 -11.22 -2.55
N ALA A 226 6.43 -11.97 -1.55
CA ALA A 226 7.26 -12.65 -0.56
C ALA A 226 7.91 -13.91 -1.14
N PRO A 227 8.87 -14.55 -0.45
CA PRO A 227 9.42 -15.85 -0.85
C PRO A 227 8.34 -16.95 -0.92
N ALA A 228 8.60 -17.96 -1.76
CA ALA A 228 7.72 -19.09 -1.92
C ALA A 228 7.70 -19.98 -0.66
N ILE A 229 6.48 -20.34 -0.19
CA ILE A 229 6.32 -21.22 0.96
C ILE A 229 6.99 -22.58 0.74
N GLU A 230 7.02 -23.06 -0.51
CA GLU A 230 7.62 -24.33 -0.89
C GLU A 230 9.13 -24.34 -0.64
N LEU A 231 9.83 -23.23 -0.94
CA LEU A 231 11.27 -23.10 -0.68
C LEU A 231 11.52 -23.01 0.84
N ILE A 232 10.70 -22.25 1.55
CA ILE A 232 10.79 -22.14 3.01
C ILE A 232 10.52 -23.49 3.67
N TYR A 233 9.56 -24.27 3.16
CA TYR A 233 9.29 -25.62 3.64
C TYR A 233 10.51 -26.54 3.48
N VAL A 234 11.22 -26.50 2.34
CA VAL A 234 12.45 -27.29 2.13
C VAL A 234 13.52 -26.89 3.15
N PHE A 235 13.75 -25.59 3.36
CA PHE A 235 14.70 -25.11 4.38
C PHE A 235 14.32 -25.59 5.78
N CYS A 236 13.05 -25.42 6.18
CA CYS A 236 12.57 -25.86 7.48
C CYS A 236 12.71 -27.37 7.67
N LYS A 237 12.38 -28.18 6.65
CA LYS A 237 12.55 -29.64 6.67
C LYS A 237 14.01 -30.04 6.88
N LYS A 238 14.96 -29.40 6.16
CA LYS A 238 16.41 -29.66 6.33
C LYS A 238 16.92 -29.19 7.70
N LEU A 239 16.31 -28.17 8.31
CA LEU A 239 16.60 -27.68 9.66
C LEU A 239 15.90 -28.49 10.77
N GLY A 240 15.05 -29.45 10.43
CA GLY A 240 14.27 -30.22 11.40
C GLY A 240 13.15 -29.40 12.06
N ILE A 241 12.67 -28.33 11.40
CA ILE A 241 11.60 -27.46 11.86
C ILE A 241 10.29 -27.90 11.23
N ASP A 242 9.28 -28.24 12.05
CA ASP A 242 7.93 -28.46 11.59
C ASP A 242 7.20 -27.12 11.43
N THR A 243 6.77 -26.83 10.22
CA THR A 243 6.02 -25.59 9.91
C THR A 243 4.53 -25.69 10.28
N GLY A 244 4.00 -26.89 10.47
CA GLY A 244 2.57 -27.15 10.67
C GLY A 244 1.71 -26.82 9.44
N VAL A 245 2.31 -26.54 8.28
CA VAL A 245 1.61 -26.21 7.03
C VAL A 245 1.19 -27.49 6.30
N ASN A 246 -0.07 -27.55 5.87
CA ASN A 246 -0.55 -28.62 5.02
C ASN A 246 -0.08 -28.39 3.57
N MET A 247 1.08 -28.93 3.21
CA MET A 247 1.66 -28.78 1.88
C MET A 247 0.88 -29.51 0.77
N GLU A 248 0.08 -30.52 1.09
CA GLU A 248 -0.84 -31.13 0.11
C GLU A 248 -1.94 -30.14 -0.30
N ALA A 249 -2.47 -29.37 0.67
CA ALA A 249 -3.43 -28.30 0.38
C ALA A 249 -2.78 -27.19 -0.44
N VAL A 250 -1.53 -26.80 -0.13
CA VAL A 250 -0.76 -25.80 -0.90
C VAL A 250 -0.58 -26.26 -2.35
N ALA A 251 -0.22 -27.53 -2.59
CA ALA A 251 -0.09 -28.09 -3.94
C ALA A 251 -1.40 -28.02 -4.74
N LYS A 252 -2.55 -28.34 -4.10
CA LYS A 252 -3.87 -28.21 -4.72
C LYS A 252 -4.21 -26.76 -5.07
N ILE A 253 -3.93 -25.84 -4.17
CA ILE A 253 -4.14 -24.40 -4.39
C ILE A 253 -3.28 -23.89 -5.56
N ASN A 254 -2.03 -24.31 -5.64
CA ASN A 254 -1.13 -23.91 -6.72
C ASN A 254 -1.63 -24.30 -8.12
N THR A 255 -2.33 -25.43 -8.25
CA THR A 255 -2.95 -25.83 -9.52
C THR A 255 -3.95 -24.77 -10.01
N GLN A 256 -4.77 -24.23 -9.10
CA GLN A 256 -5.72 -23.17 -9.42
C GLN A 256 -5.05 -21.82 -9.60
N LEU A 257 -4.08 -21.48 -8.73
CA LEU A 257 -3.37 -20.19 -8.79
C LEU A 257 -2.56 -20.03 -10.08
N LYS A 258 -2.08 -21.11 -10.68
CA LYS A 258 -1.41 -21.10 -11.98
C LYS A 258 -2.31 -20.52 -13.07
N GLU A 259 -3.54 -21.04 -13.17
CA GLU A 259 -4.50 -20.59 -14.18
C GLU A 259 -4.97 -19.15 -13.91
N ILE A 260 -5.25 -18.82 -12.64
CA ILE A 260 -5.61 -17.45 -12.25
C ILE A 260 -4.49 -16.46 -12.62
N ARG A 261 -3.23 -16.80 -12.37
CA ARG A 261 -2.11 -15.94 -12.74
C ARG A 261 -2.02 -15.74 -14.25
N LYS A 262 -2.20 -16.80 -15.03
CA LYS A 262 -2.23 -16.76 -16.49
C LYS A 262 -3.32 -15.82 -17.01
N GLU A 263 -4.54 -15.94 -16.49
CA GLU A 263 -5.65 -15.06 -16.85
C GLU A 263 -5.36 -13.59 -16.50
N LEU A 264 -4.81 -13.33 -15.30
CA LEU A 264 -4.46 -11.98 -14.86
C LEU A 264 -3.37 -11.37 -15.74
N GLU A 265 -2.36 -12.12 -16.13
CA GLU A 265 -1.28 -11.62 -16.99
C GLU A 265 -1.78 -11.27 -18.40
N ILE A 266 -2.64 -12.12 -18.97
CA ILE A 266 -3.28 -11.83 -20.26
C ILE A 266 -4.17 -10.58 -20.15
N SER A 267 -4.99 -10.48 -19.11
CA SER A 267 -5.93 -9.36 -18.95
C SER A 267 -5.22 -8.03 -18.68
N VAL A 268 -4.11 -8.04 -17.92
CA VAL A 268 -3.38 -6.82 -17.53
C VAL A 268 -2.32 -6.41 -18.54
N PHE A 269 -1.58 -7.38 -19.11
CA PHE A 269 -0.43 -7.11 -19.98
C PHE A 269 -0.65 -7.51 -21.44
N GLY A 270 -1.80 -8.09 -21.78
CA GLY A 270 -2.11 -8.58 -23.12
C GLY A 270 -1.29 -9.80 -23.55
N LYS A 271 -0.48 -10.38 -22.67
CA LYS A 271 0.38 -11.55 -22.95
C LYS A 271 0.74 -12.28 -21.68
N GLU A 272 1.00 -13.58 -21.80
CA GLU A 272 1.59 -14.37 -20.72
C GLU A 272 3.02 -13.92 -20.43
N LYS A 273 3.38 -13.90 -19.15
CA LYS A 273 4.77 -13.72 -18.69
C LYS A 273 5.36 -15.04 -18.25
N PRO A 274 6.69 -15.20 -18.28
CA PRO A 274 7.35 -16.38 -17.72
C PRO A 274 6.89 -16.64 -16.29
N MET A 275 6.53 -17.90 -16.00
CA MET A 275 6.16 -18.36 -14.66
C MET A 275 7.28 -19.23 -14.09
N PRO A 276 7.40 -19.33 -12.75
CA PRO A 276 8.29 -20.29 -12.13
C PRO A 276 8.00 -21.72 -12.60
N LYS A 277 9.05 -22.53 -12.73
CA LYS A 277 8.91 -23.96 -13.07
C LYS A 277 8.07 -24.64 -11.99
N PRO A 278 7.17 -25.55 -12.34
CA PRO A 278 6.38 -26.29 -11.35
C PRO A 278 7.29 -27.00 -10.35
N PHE A 279 6.93 -26.97 -9.07
CA PHE A 279 7.63 -27.68 -8.01
C PHE A 279 6.67 -28.05 -6.88
N ASN A 280 6.73 -29.30 -6.46
CA ASN A 280 6.00 -29.80 -5.29
C ASN A 280 7.01 -30.47 -4.33
N PRO A 281 7.34 -29.86 -3.18
CA PRO A 281 8.36 -30.38 -2.27
C PRO A 281 8.00 -31.71 -1.58
N LEU A 282 6.78 -32.21 -1.78
CA LEU A 282 6.35 -33.54 -1.27
C LEU A 282 6.65 -34.68 -2.25
N THR A 283 6.64 -34.42 -3.55
CA THR A 283 6.72 -35.44 -4.60
C THR A 283 7.93 -35.31 -5.51
N ASP A 284 8.43 -34.10 -5.68
CA ASP A 284 9.48 -33.83 -6.65
C ASP A 284 10.86 -33.94 -5.98
N GLU A 285 11.78 -34.64 -6.65
CA GLU A 285 13.17 -34.71 -6.23
C GLU A 285 13.93 -33.48 -6.73
N LEU A 286 14.71 -32.89 -5.85
CA LEU A 286 15.61 -31.79 -6.22
C LEU A 286 16.83 -32.35 -6.97
N PRO A 287 17.29 -31.69 -8.06
CA PRO A 287 18.59 -31.99 -8.62
C PRO A 287 19.67 -31.89 -7.54
N LYS A 288 20.63 -32.82 -7.52
CA LYS A 288 21.69 -32.88 -6.50
C LYS A 288 22.42 -31.55 -6.29
N GLU A 289 22.65 -30.82 -7.39
CA GLU A 289 23.31 -29.50 -7.35
C GLU A 289 22.46 -28.46 -6.63
N ILE A 290 21.16 -28.47 -6.84
CA ILE A 290 20.24 -27.53 -6.18
C ILE A 290 20.00 -27.93 -4.72
N ASP A 291 19.88 -29.22 -4.42
CA ASP A 291 19.80 -29.70 -3.05
C ASP A 291 21.03 -29.31 -2.23
N ALA A 292 22.22 -29.36 -2.84
CA ALA A 292 23.47 -28.89 -2.25
C ALA A 292 23.48 -27.35 -2.00
N GLU A 293 22.82 -26.53 -2.84
CA GLU A 293 22.70 -25.09 -2.61
C GLU A 293 21.77 -24.79 -1.42
N PHE A 294 20.73 -25.59 -1.16
CA PHE A 294 19.96 -25.49 0.07
C PHE A 294 20.81 -25.73 1.31
N ASP A 295 21.64 -26.78 1.31
CA ASP A 295 22.54 -27.07 2.43
C ASP A 295 23.61 -26.00 2.61
N ARG A 296 24.13 -25.46 1.50
CA ARG A 296 25.08 -24.35 1.49
C ARG A 296 24.47 -23.08 2.08
N ALA A 297 23.24 -22.73 1.69
CA ALA A 297 22.52 -21.58 2.22
C ALA A 297 22.28 -21.72 3.74
N ILE A 298 21.88 -22.89 4.22
CA ILE A 298 21.68 -23.15 5.65
C ILE A 298 22.98 -22.95 6.43
N LYS A 299 24.08 -23.54 5.95
CA LYS A 299 25.40 -23.39 6.61
C LYS A 299 25.85 -21.93 6.65
N ALA A 300 25.68 -21.21 5.54
CA ALA A 300 26.01 -19.78 5.44
C ALA A 300 25.16 -18.94 6.40
N ALA A 301 23.85 -19.18 6.49
CA ALA A 301 22.98 -18.49 7.45
C ALA A 301 23.36 -18.76 8.91
N GLN A 302 23.76 -19.98 9.24
CA GLN A 302 24.25 -20.36 10.58
C GLN A 302 25.60 -19.71 10.92
N ALA A 303 26.46 -19.50 9.92
CA ALA A 303 27.77 -18.87 10.05
C ALA A 303 27.73 -17.33 9.93
N ASP A 304 26.56 -16.74 9.66
CA ASP A 304 26.38 -15.30 9.35
C ASP A 304 27.20 -14.84 8.13
N ASP A 305 27.43 -15.76 7.15
CA ASP A 305 28.12 -15.51 5.88
C ASP A 305 27.10 -15.03 4.84
N GLU A 306 26.89 -13.72 4.80
CA GLU A 306 25.88 -13.08 3.95
C GLU A 306 26.13 -13.29 2.46
N GLU A 307 27.38 -13.20 2.01
CA GLU A 307 27.73 -13.33 0.60
C GLU A 307 27.41 -14.73 0.07
N THR A 308 27.86 -15.76 0.78
CA THR A 308 27.59 -17.16 0.43
C THR A 308 26.09 -17.47 0.50
N LEU A 309 25.38 -16.92 1.49
CA LEU A 309 23.95 -17.11 1.66
C LEU A 309 23.15 -16.52 0.49
N LEU A 310 23.47 -15.29 0.09
CA LEU A 310 22.84 -14.62 -1.05
C LEU A 310 23.10 -15.37 -2.36
N ASP A 311 24.34 -15.76 -2.63
CA ASP A 311 24.70 -16.51 -3.85
C ASP A 311 23.94 -17.85 -3.94
N ALA A 312 23.88 -18.60 -2.85
CA ALA A 312 23.14 -19.87 -2.81
C ALA A 312 21.63 -19.67 -3.03
N CYS A 313 21.01 -18.69 -2.36
CA CYS A 313 19.58 -18.40 -2.53
C CYS A 313 19.28 -17.93 -3.96
N HIS A 314 20.08 -17.07 -4.56
CA HIS A 314 19.89 -16.64 -5.95
C HIS A 314 20.01 -17.79 -6.96
N LYS A 315 20.90 -18.77 -6.72
CA LYS A 315 20.99 -19.98 -7.57
C LYS A 315 19.74 -20.84 -7.46
N ILE A 316 19.18 -20.98 -6.23
CA ILE A 316 17.93 -21.69 -6.02
C ILE A 316 16.79 -20.96 -6.77
N GLU A 317 16.65 -19.65 -6.57
CA GLU A 317 15.60 -18.85 -7.23
C GLU A 317 15.73 -18.90 -8.76
N ALA A 318 16.94 -18.77 -9.29
CA ALA A 318 17.21 -18.85 -10.74
C ALA A 318 16.87 -20.23 -11.32
N HIS A 319 17.19 -21.32 -10.60
CA HIS A 319 16.83 -22.67 -11.03
C HIS A 319 15.34 -22.83 -11.28
N PHE A 320 14.52 -22.28 -10.39
CA PHE A 320 13.06 -22.34 -10.52
C PHE A 320 12.48 -21.25 -11.43
N GLY A 321 13.29 -20.31 -11.90
CA GLY A 321 12.83 -19.25 -12.80
C GLY A 321 12.10 -18.11 -12.10
N PHE A 322 12.40 -17.87 -10.83
CA PHE A 322 11.96 -16.64 -10.13
C PHE A 322 12.67 -15.41 -10.69
N PRO A 323 12.05 -14.21 -10.58
CA PRO A 323 12.65 -12.98 -11.08
C PRO A 323 14.02 -12.69 -10.44
N ALA A 324 14.99 -12.31 -11.26
CA ALA A 324 16.29 -11.85 -10.79
C ALA A 324 16.15 -10.55 -9.96
N PRO A 325 17.13 -10.24 -9.07
CA PRO A 325 17.18 -8.99 -8.33
C PRO A 325 17.05 -7.75 -9.22
N ASN A 326 16.22 -6.79 -8.80
CA ASN A 326 16.09 -5.51 -9.49
C ASN A 326 17.09 -4.50 -8.92
N GLU A 327 18.24 -4.34 -9.59
CA GLU A 327 19.32 -3.46 -9.14
C GLU A 327 18.94 -1.97 -9.10
N LEU A 328 18.01 -1.52 -9.94
CA LEU A 328 17.51 -0.13 -9.90
C LEU A 328 16.73 0.13 -8.62
N VAL A 329 15.83 -0.78 -8.27
CA VAL A 329 15.02 -0.72 -7.03
C VAL A 329 15.93 -0.82 -5.81
N LYS A 330 16.90 -1.74 -5.82
CA LYS A 330 17.90 -1.92 -4.77
C LYS A 330 18.75 -0.67 -4.56
N LYS A 331 19.23 -0.07 -5.64
CA LYS A 331 20.06 1.14 -5.61
C LYS A 331 19.27 2.36 -5.10
N ALA A 332 18.04 2.50 -5.52
CA ALA A 332 17.16 3.61 -5.13
C ALA A 332 16.52 3.41 -3.74
N GLU A 333 16.63 2.22 -3.14
CA GLU A 333 16.10 1.88 -1.82
C GLU A 333 14.59 2.11 -1.70
N ILE A 334 13.84 1.73 -2.75
CA ILE A 334 12.39 1.93 -2.85
C ILE A 334 11.63 0.60 -2.92
N PRO A 335 10.33 0.58 -2.55
CA PRO A 335 9.48 -0.60 -2.78
C PRO A 335 9.30 -0.91 -4.27
N GLY A 336 9.31 -2.20 -4.63
CA GLY A 336 9.06 -2.64 -6.01
C GLY A 336 7.70 -2.17 -6.53
N GLY A 337 6.67 -2.12 -5.67
CA GLY A 337 5.36 -1.58 -6.03
C GLY A 337 5.36 -0.06 -6.31
N MET A 338 6.21 0.71 -5.62
CA MET A 338 6.42 2.13 -5.93
C MET A 338 7.04 2.30 -7.32
N TYR A 339 8.11 1.56 -7.61
CA TYR A 339 8.75 1.55 -8.93
C TYR A 339 7.76 1.22 -10.05
N SER A 340 7.02 0.11 -9.91
CA SER A 340 6.03 -0.30 -10.91
C SER A 340 4.94 0.74 -11.14
N ASN A 341 4.49 1.42 -10.09
CA ASN A 341 3.50 2.49 -10.21
C ASN A 341 4.07 3.72 -10.94
N MET A 342 5.31 4.13 -10.61
CA MET A 342 5.98 5.25 -11.31
C MET A 342 6.17 4.95 -12.80
N VAL A 343 6.62 3.74 -13.15
CA VAL A 343 6.76 3.30 -14.54
C VAL A 343 5.44 3.34 -15.28
N ALA A 344 4.38 2.76 -14.69
CA ALA A 344 3.06 2.72 -15.32
C ALA A 344 2.49 4.13 -15.55
N GLN A 345 2.65 5.03 -14.58
CA GLN A 345 2.21 6.42 -14.71
C GLN A 345 2.97 7.14 -15.82
N LEU A 346 4.31 7.06 -15.84
CA LEU A 346 5.13 7.73 -16.84
C LEU A 346 4.87 7.19 -18.26
N GLN A 347 4.57 5.89 -18.39
CA GLN A 347 4.14 5.30 -19.67
C GLN A 347 2.80 5.88 -20.15
N GLN A 348 1.82 6.03 -19.26
CA GLN A 348 0.55 6.68 -19.61
C GLN A 348 0.74 8.13 -20.07
N LEU A 349 1.76 8.81 -19.52
CA LEU A 349 2.11 10.19 -19.84
C LEU A 349 3.03 10.32 -21.06
N LYS A 350 3.53 9.20 -21.60
CA LYS A 350 4.58 9.19 -22.63
C LYS A 350 5.79 10.03 -22.23
N ALA A 351 6.20 9.90 -20.96
CA ALA A 351 7.28 10.66 -20.32
C ALA A 351 8.26 9.74 -19.57
N GLU A 352 8.51 8.53 -20.12
CA GLU A 352 9.36 7.51 -19.52
C GLU A 352 10.79 7.99 -19.28
N GLU A 353 11.27 8.95 -20.07
CA GLU A 353 12.57 9.58 -19.93
C GLU A 353 12.77 10.33 -18.60
N ILE A 354 11.67 10.66 -17.90
CA ILE A 354 11.70 11.33 -16.59
C ILE A 354 12.09 10.36 -15.46
N LEU A 355 11.85 9.07 -15.65
CA LEU A 355 12.02 8.06 -14.59
C LEU A 355 13.41 8.08 -13.94
N PRO A 356 14.54 8.11 -14.65
CA PRO A 356 15.87 8.14 -14.03
C PRO A 356 16.03 9.36 -13.11
N ARG A 357 15.61 10.54 -13.57
CA ARG A 357 15.71 11.77 -12.77
C ARG A 357 14.80 11.75 -11.55
N ALA A 358 13.57 11.28 -11.70
CA ALA A 358 12.64 11.12 -10.57
C ALA A 358 13.22 10.17 -9.51
N MET A 359 13.84 9.05 -9.92
CA MET A 359 14.50 8.11 -9.02
C MET A 359 15.65 8.75 -8.25
N GLU A 360 16.47 9.58 -8.88
CA GLU A 360 17.56 10.34 -8.24
C GLU A 360 17.06 11.36 -7.22
N LEU A 361 15.85 11.92 -7.42
CA LEU A 361 15.27 12.92 -6.54
C LEU A 361 14.57 12.31 -5.30
N ILE A 362 14.25 11.02 -5.31
CA ILE A 362 13.56 10.35 -4.18
C ILE A 362 14.27 10.59 -2.83
N PRO A 363 15.59 10.39 -2.67
CA PRO A 363 16.28 10.65 -1.41
C PRO A 363 16.14 12.10 -0.94
N THR A 364 16.22 13.06 -1.86
CA THR A 364 16.10 14.51 -1.57
C THR A 364 14.67 14.84 -1.10
N VAL A 365 13.67 14.38 -1.81
CA VAL A 365 12.25 14.60 -1.45
C VAL A 365 11.91 13.93 -0.12
N ARG A 366 12.40 12.69 0.08
CA ARG A 366 12.23 11.94 1.32
C ARG A 366 12.84 12.65 2.53
N LEU A 367 14.08 13.15 2.39
CA LEU A 367 14.77 13.92 3.45
C LEU A 367 13.99 15.19 3.79
N ALA A 368 13.58 15.96 2.78
CA ALA A 368 12.81 17.18 2.96
C ALA A 368 11.46 16.93 3.64
N ALA A 369 10.86 15.77 3.44
CA ALA A 369 9.60 15.33 4.06
C ALA A 369 9.78 14.68 5.45
N GLY A 370 10.94 14.77 6.09
CA GLY A 370 11.19 14.23 7.43
C GLY A 370 11.53 12.74 7.50
N LEU A 371 12.10 12.18 6.43
CA LEU A 371 12.53 10.78 6.31
C LEU A 371 11.41 9.74 6.55
N PRO A 372 10.22 9.88 5.97
CA PRO A 372 9.20 8.86 6.14
C PRO A 372 9.69 7.51 5.63
N PRO A 373 9.35 6.39 6.30
CA PRO A 373 9.52 5.06 5.72
C PRO A 373 8.78 4.98 4.37
N LEU A 374 9.39 4.29 3.38
CA LEU A 374 8.77 4.13 2.07
C LEU A 374 7.80 2.95 2.06
N VAL A 375 6.71 3.10 2.77
CA VAL A 375 5.55 2.20 2.80
C VAL A 375 4.31 2.94 2.29
N THR A 376 3.21 2.24 1.99
CA THR A 376 1.97 2.92 1.59
C THR A 376 1.35 3.66 2.79
N PRO A 377 0.97 4.96 2.70
CA PRO A 377 0.93 5.80 1.50
C PRO A 377 2.21 6.60 1.21
N THR A 378 3.12 6.73 2.15
CA THR A 378 4.29 7.63 2.05
C THR A 378 5.17 7.35 0.83
N SER A 379 5.34 6.08 0.44
CA SER A 379 6.05 5.72 -0.80
C SER A 379 5.40 6.33 -2.05
N GLN A 380 4.07 6.35 -2.10
CA GLN A 380 3.33 6.95 -3.22
C GLN A 380 3.44 8.47 -3.18
N ILE A 381 3.31 9.09 -2.00
CA ILE A 381 3.42 10.54 -1.80
C ILE A 381 4.80 11.04 -2.22
N VAL A 382 5.87 10.39 -1.73
CA VAL A 382 7.26 10.74 -2.05
C VAL A 382 7.55 10.50 -3.53
N GLY A 383 7.08 9.38 -4.10
CA GLY A 383 7.27 9.04 -5.51
C GLY A 383 6.59 10.03 -6.44
N ALA A 384 5.33 10.36 -6.18
CA ALA A 384 4.59 11.35 -6.96
C ALA A 384 5.25 12.72 -6.91
N GLN A 385 5.71 13.14 -5.72
CA GLN A 385 6.40 14.42 -5.58
C GLN A 385 7.77 14.43 -6.27
N ALA A 386 8.51 13.31 -6.26
CA ALA A 386 9.76 13.20 -6.99
C ALA A 386 9.56 13.32 -8.52
N VAL A 387 8.50 12.69 -9.06
CA VAL A 387 8.10 12.83 -10.47
C VAL A 387 7.73 14.29 -10.77
N SER A 388 6.92 14.93 -9.91
CA SER A 388 6.53 16.34 -10.08
C SER A 388 7.74 17.27 -10.07
N CYS A 389 8.72 17.05 -9.16
CA CYS A 389 9.96 17.82 -9.12
C CYS A 389 10.81 17.62 -10.38
N ALA A 390 10.90 16.41 -10.91
CA ALA A 390 11.64 16.13 -12.15
C ALA A 390 10.97 16.79 -13.38
N LEU A 391 9.64 16.83 -13.41
CA LEU A 391 8.88 17.54 -14.44
C LEU A 391 9.03 19.06 -14.31
N ASP A 392 9.03 19.63 -13.09
CA ASP A 392 9.31 21.04 -12.84
C ASP A 392 10.71 21.42 -13.36
N GLU A 393 11.76 20.63 -13.03
CA GLU A 393 13.12 20.85 -13.53
C GLU A 393 13.17 20.81 -15.07
N LYS A 394 12.54 19.84 -15.72
CA LYS A 394 12.46 19.74 -17.19
C LYS A 394 11.81 20.95 -17.81
N ALA A 395 10.81 21.53 -17.14
CA ALA A 395 10.10 22.73 -17.58
C ALA A 395 10.82 24.05 -17.17
N GLY A 396 12.03 23.98 -16.59
CA GLY A 396 12.77 25.16 -16.11
C GLY A 396 12.17 25.81 -14.88
N ARG A 397 11.28 25.13 -14.15
CA ARG A 397 10.64 25.62 -12.93
C ARG A 397 11.43 25.16 -11.68
N PRO A 398 11.41 25.92 -10.59
CA PRO A 398 12.01 25.49 -9.33
C PRO A 398 11.34 24.22 -8.79
N MET A 399 12.11 23.33 -8.12
CA MET A 399 11.57 22.18 -7.41
C MET A 399 10.46 22.59 -6.43
N TYR A 400 9.44 21.76 -6.33
CA TYR A 400 8.24 21.97 -5.51
C TYR A 400 7.35 23.12 -5.99
N THR A 401 7.42 23.54 -7.27
CA THR A 401 6.41 24.38 -7.90
C THR A 401 5.09 23.60 -7.96
N THR A 402 5.15 22.37 -8.46
CA THR A 402 4.02 21.44 -8.48
C THR A 402 4.03 20.59 -7.20
N LYS A 403 2.93 20.61 -6.44
CA LYS A 403 2.81 19.90 -5.17
C LYS A 403 1.47 19.15 -5.12
N SER A 404 1.49 17.87 -4.72
CA SER A 404 0.25 17.16 -4.43
C SER A 404 -0.33 17.56 -3.06
N SER A 405 -1.65 17.52 -2.91
CA SER A 405 -2.32 17.79 -1.63
C SER A 405 -1.83 16.87 -0.52
N GLN A 406 -1.54 15.61 -0.85
CA GLN A 406 -1.02 14.61 0.10
C GLN A 406 0.41 14.94 0.54
N PHE A 407 1.27 15.47 -0.34
CA PHE A 407 2.60 15.92 0.04
C PHE A 407 2.53 17.15 0.94
N VAL A 408 1.65 18.09 0.62
CA VAL A 408 1.38 19.24 1.48
C VAL A 408 0.90 18.82 2.86
N ALA A 409 -0.06 17.87 2.94
CA ALA A 409 -0.58 17.34 4.19
C ALA A 409 0.50 16.60 5.01
N LEU A 410 1.36 15.81 4.36
CA LEU A 410 2.50 15.15 5.00
C LEU A 410 3.46 16.16 5.62
N VAL A 411 3.89 17.17 4.85
CA VAL A 411 4.82 18.21 5.33
C VAL A 411 4.20 19.08 6.41
N LYS A 412 2.89 19.30 6.37
CA LYS A 412 2.15 20.05 7.39
C LYS A 412 2.09 19.31 8.73
N GLY A 413 2.14 17.95 8.74
CA GLY A 413 2.07 17.12 9.94
C GLY A 413 0.74 16.37 10.11
N GLU A 414 -0.14 16.39 9.11
CA GLU A 414 -1.46 15.75 9.18
C GLU A 414 -1.41 14.21 9.21
N TYR A 415 -0.26 13.62 8.85
CA TYR A 415 -0.02 12.17 8.92
C TYR A 415 0.53 11.70 10.26
N GLY A 416 0.94 12.61 11.16
CA GLY A 416 1.59 12.31 12.42
C GLY A 416 3.07 12.74 12.46
N GLU A 417 3.77 12.36 13.53
CA GLU A 417 5.16 12.73 13.77
C GLU A 417 6.11 11.99 12.81
N THR A 418 6.88 12.78 12.04
CA THR A 418 7.91 12.24 11.13
C THR A 418 9.16 11.79 11.89
N PRO A 419 9.91 10.76 11.39
CA PRO A 419 11.15 10.28 12.03
C PRO A 419 12.20 11.37 12.27
N VAL A 420 12.24 12.39 11.41
CA VAL A 420 13.09 13.58 11.54
C VAL A 420 12.21 14.82 11.42
N LYS A 421 12.45 15.79 12.27
CA LYS A 421 11.72 17.09 12.19
C LYS A 421 11.97 17.75 10.85
N ILE A 422 10.88 18.16 10.21
CA ILE A 422 10.93 18.91 8.95
C ILE A 422 11.41 20.34 9.22
N ASP A 423 12.31 20.84 8.36
CA ASP A 423 12.79 22.21 8.43
C ASP A 423 11.63 23.21 8.39
N PRO A 424 11.50 24.14 9.36
CA PRO A 424 10.38 25.08 9.45
C PRO A 424 10.24 25.99 8.21
N GLU A 425 11.34 26.39 7.58
CA GLU A 425 11.29 27.23 6.37
C GLU A 425 10.86 26.40 5.15
N PHE A 426 11.28 25.15 5.07
CA PHE A 426 10.76 24.24 4.05
C PHE A 426 9.26 23.98 4.25
N ARG A 427 8.83 23.74 5.51
CA ARG A 427 7.39 23.57 5.82
C ARG A 427 6.62 24.82 5.41
N PHE A 428 7.11 26.01 5.74
CA PHE A 428 6.48 27.26 5.33
C PHE A 428 6.37 27.40 3.81
N LYS A 429 7.45 27.07 3.07
CA LYS A 429 7.45 27.07 1.60
C LYS A 429 6.38 26.13 1.01
N ILE A 430 6.15 24.98 1.63
CA ILE A 430 5.24 23.97 1.09
C ILE A 430 3.79 24.23 1.48
N CYS A 431 3.51 24.53 2.75
CA CYS A 431 2.15 24.58 3.30
C CYS A 431 1.79 25.89 4.02
N GLY A 432 2.66 26.92 3.99
CA GLY A 432 2.39 28.24 4.56
C GLY A 432 2.47 28.33 6.09
N VAL A 433 2.89 27.26 6.79
CA VAL A 433 3.06 27.23 8.25
C VAL A 433 4.44 26.73 8.63
N ARG A 434 5.00 27.22 9.76
CA ARG A 434 6.32 26.80 10.26
C ARG A 434 6.21 25.66 11.28
N GLU A 435 5.12 25.61 12.01
CA GLU A 435 4.86 24.62 13.05
C GLU A 435 4.09 23.43 12.47
N GLU A 436 4.27 22.27 13.09
CA GLU A 436 3.52 21.08 12.77
C GLU A 436 2.06 21.24 13.20
N ILE A 437 1.15 20.96 12.29
CA ILE A 437 -0.29 21.01 12.54
C ILE A 437 -0.86 19.62 12.30
N PRO A 438 -1.13 18.84 13.37
CA PRO A 438 -1.78 17.55 13.27
C PRO A 438 -3.16 17.63 12.63
N TYR A 439 -3.59 16.56 12.02
CA TYR A 439 -4.95 16.46 11.46
C TYR A 439 -5.99 16.56 12.58
N ASP A 440 -6.91 17.49 12.42
CA ASP A 440 -8.01 17.72 13.36
C ASP A 440 -9.22 16.84 13.00
N THR A 441 -9.34 15.70 13.66
CA THR A 441 -10.44 14.75 13.43
C THR A 441 -11.81 15.30 13.85
N SER A 442 -11.87 16.40 14.65
CA SER A 442 -13.15 17.03 15.00
C SER A 442 -13.82 17.70 13.80
N LYS A 443 -13.05 17.98 12.75
CA LYS A 443 -13.53 18.54 11.48
C LYS A 443 -13.89 17.48 10.45
N TYR A 444 -13.79 16.20 10.81
CA TYR A 444 -14.18 15.12 9.91
C TYR A 444 -15.66 15.23 9.54
N GLN A 445 -15.92 15.16 8.24
CA GLN A 445 -17.29 15.16 7.74
C GLN A 445 -17.62 13.80 7.15
N MET A 446 -18.68 13.20 7.64
CA MET A 446 -19.23 11.96 7.11
C MET A 446 -19.62 12.13 5.64
N GLN A 447 -19.44 11.07 4.85
CA GLN A 447 -19.86 11.05 3.46
C GLN A 447 -21.38 11.23 3.35
N SER A 448 -21.81 11.91 2.29
CA SER A 448 -23.23 12.07 2.00
C SER A 448 -23.90 10.71 1.77
N ASN A 449 -25.00 10.46 2.48
CA ASN A 449 -25.80 9.24 2.38
C ASN A 449 -27.22 9.57 1.89
N PRO A 450 -27.41 9.90 0.58
CA PRO A 450 -28.68 10.31 0.03
C PRO A 450 -29.67 9.15 -0.11
N GLU A 451 -30.94 9.48 -0.24
CA GLU A 451 -31.95 8.56 -0.76
C GLU A 451 -31.81 8.42 -2.28
N LEU A 452 -32.10 7.24 -2.80
CA LEU A 452 -32.01 6.89 -4.21
C LEU A 452 -33.43 6.79 -4.82
N PRO A 453 -33.95 7.86 -5.45
CA PRO A 453 -35.27 7.82 -6.10
C PRO A 453 -35.40 6.69 -7.13
N GLU A 454 -34.32 6.44 -7.88
CA GLU A 454 -34.22 5.40 -8.90
C GLU A 454 -34.18 3.96 -8.35
N ALA A 455 -34.11 3.82 -7.03
CA ALA A 455 -34.17 2.53 -6.33
C ALA A 455 -35.32 2.50 -5.27
N GLY A 456 -36.40 3.23 -5.53
CA GLY A 456 -37.57 3.27 -4.67
C GLY A 456 -37.42 4.12 -3.39
N GLY A 457 -36.49 5.09 -3.39
CA GLY A 457 -36.28 6.02 -2.26
C GLY A 457 -35.53 5.44 -1.07
N VAL A 458 -34.85 4.30 -1.23
CA VAL A 458 -34.02 3.73 -0.16
C VAL A 458 -32.72 4.53 0.01
N LYS A 459 -32.16 4.57 1.23
CA LYS A 459 -30.84 5.18 1.46
C LYS A 459 -29.74 4.43 0.74
N LEU A 460 -28.76 5.18 0.22
CA LEU A 460 -27.56 4.64 -0.43
C LEU A 460 -26.85 3.62 0.48
N ALA A 461 -26.58 3.97 1.73
CA ALA A 461 -26.07 3.07 2.75
C ALA A 461 -27.16 2.84 3.82
N ALA A 462 -27.70 1.62 3.90
CA ALA A 462 -28.84 1.28 4.75
C ALA A 462 -28.44 0.69 6.12
N ASN A 463 -27.18 0.29 6.29
CA ASN A 463 -26.66 -0.30 7.52
C ASN A 463 -25.21 0.14 7.76
N GLU A 464 -24.69 -0.15 8.96
CA GLU A 464 -23.35 0.28 9.37
C GLU A 464 -22.24 -0.23 8.45
N LYS A 465 -22.31 -1.48 7.98
CA LYS A 465 -21.32 -2.04 7.05
C LYS A 465 -21.29 -1.29 5.72
N GLU A 466 -22.44 -0.89 5.19
CA GLU A 466 -22.55 -0.08 3.98
C GLU A 466 -22.06 1.35 4.22
N VAL A 467 -22.35 1.95 5.39
CA VAL A 467 -21.82 3.26 5.79
C VAL A 467 -20.30 3.21 5.85
N LEU A 468 -19.71 2.17 6.46
CA LEU A 468 -18.25 2.01 6.51
C LEU A 468 -17.64 1.85 5.12
N LEU A 469 -18.29 1.15 4.18
CA LEU A 469 -17.80 1.10 2.78
C LEU A 469 -17.81 2.49 2.15
N LEU A 470 -18.88 3.26 2.38
CA LEU A 470 -19.01 4.61 1.85
C LEU A 470 -17.95 5.56 2.43
N GLU A 471 -17.66 5.47 3.74
CA GLU A 471 -16.61 6.25 4.38
C GLU A 471 -15.19 5.89 3.93
N LEU A 472 -14.91 4.60 3.80
CA LEU A 472 -13.57 4.10 3.50
C LEU A 472 -13.23 4.13 2.00
N PHE A 473 -14.24 4.03 1.13
CA PHE A 473 -14.10 3.92 -0.33
C PHE A 473 -15.18 4.74 -1.06
N PRO A 474 -15.32 6.06 -0.80
CA PRO A 474 -16.50 6.84 -1.16
C PRO A 474 -16.90 6.73 -2.63
N MET A 475 -15.93 6.79 -3.55
CA MET A 475 -16.22 6.76 -4.99
C MET A 475 -16.73 5.39 -5.45
N VAL A 476 -15.97 4.33 -5.10
CA VAL A 476 -16.30 2.96 -5.54
C VAL A 476 -17.55 2.45 -4.84
N ALA A 477 -17.66 2.70 -3.53
CA ALA A 477 -18.82 2.26 -2.74
C ALA A 477 -20.11 2.96 -3.19
N LYS A 478 -20.06 4.25 -3.53
CA LYS A 478 -21.22 4.97 -4.05
C LYS A 478 -21.78 4.29 -5.32
N THR A 479 -20.91 4.02 -6.30
CA THR A 479 -21.32 3.33 -7.54
C THR A 479 -21.83 1.93 -7.23
N PHE A 480 -21.04 1.14 -6.48
CA PHE A 480 -21.38 -0.24 -6.12
C PHE A 480 -22.72 -0.33 -5.39
N LEU A 481 -22.92 0.46 -4.34
CA LEU A 481 -24.17 0.43 -3.55
C LEU A 481 -25.36 0.90 -4.37
N THR A 482 -25.21 1.93 -5.20
CA THR A 482 -26.26 2.39 -6.10
C THR A 482 -26.71 1.29 -7.04
N ASP A 483 -25.76 0.59 -7.68
CA ASP A 483 -26.07 -0.50 -8.61
C ASP A 483 -26.72 -1.69 -7.90
N GLN A 484 -26.27 -2.02 -6.69
CA GLN A 484 -26.89 -3.09 -5.88
C GLN A 484 -28.34 -2.74 -5.50
N LYS A 485 -28.60 -1.49 -5.06
CA LYS A 485 -29.96 -1.05 -4.69
C LYS A 485 -30.90 -1.01 -5.92
N LYS A 486 -30.42 -0.52 -7.07
CA LYS A 486 -31.19 -0.54 -8.34
C LYS A 486 -31.57 -1.96 -8.74
N LYS A 487 -30.60 -2.88 -8.79
CA LYS A 487 -30.85 -4.29 -9.12
C LYS A 487 -31.84 -4.95 -8.16
N ALA A 488 -31.75 -4.67 -6.87
CA ALA A 488 -32.68 -5.18 -5.89
C ALA A 488 -34.10 -4.62 -6.10
N TYR A 489 -34.23 -3.33 -6.38
CA TYR A 489 -35.50 -2.68 -6.69
C TYR A 489 -36.12 -3.21 -7.97
N GLU A 490 -35.36 -3.33 -9.05
CA GLU A 490 -35.81 -3.90 -10.34
C GLU A 490 -36.24 -5.37 -10.20
N ALA A 491 -35.51 -6.16 -9.40
CA ALA A 491 -35.89 -7.56 -9.12
C ALA A 491 -37.20 -7.68 -8.34
N THR A 492 -37.54 -6.69 -7.50
CA THR A 492 -38.83 -6.63 -6.80
C THR A 492 -39.91 -6.06 -7.71
N ALA A 493 -39.62 -5.00 -8.48
CA ALA A 493 -40.55 -4.38 -9.43
C ALA A 493 -40.87 -5.28 -10.64
N ALA A 494 -39.91 -6.08 -11.11
CA ALA A 494 -40.12 -7.05 -12.19
C ALA A 494 -41.08 -8.19 -11.83
N LYS A 495 -41.43 -8.36 -10.55
CA LYS A 495 -42.51 -9.25 -10.12
C LYS A 495 -43.91 -8.62 -10.31
N ASP A 496 -43.96 -7.29 -10.54
CA ASP A 496 -45.22 -6.55 -10.50
C ASP A 496 -45.59 -5.73 -11.78
N ALA A 497 -44.78 -5.68 -12.85
CA ALA A 497 -45.12 -4.88 -14.07
C ALA A 497 -44.37 -5.22 -15.37
N PRO A 498 -44.90 -4.86 -16.58
CA PRO A 498 -44.35 -5.17 -17.89
C PRO A 498 -43.32 -4.13 -18.39
N LYS A 499 -42.41 -4.62 -19.27
CA LYS A 499 -41.22 -3.93 -19.83
C LYS A 499 -41.58 -2.81 -20.82
N THR A 500 -40.89 -1.68 -20.72
CA THR A 500 -40.55 -0.83 -21.88
C THR A 500 -39.22 -0.10 -21.64
N ALA A 501 -38.41 -0.03 -22.70
CA ALA A 501 -37.04 0.50 -22.75
C ALA A 501 -36.98 1.91 -23.30
N ALA A 502 -35.95 2.70 -22.97
CA ALA A 502 -35.21 3.56 -23.91
C ALA A 502 -33.97 4.22 -23.27
N GLN A 503 -32.84 4.14 -23.97
CA GLN A 503 -31.57 4.85 -23.72
C GLN A 503 -31.52 6.14 -24.56
N SER A 504 -30.82 7.18 -24.06
CA SER A 504 -30.36 8.28 -24.92
C SER A 504 -28.97 8.76 -24.48
N GLU A 505 -28.03 8.77 -25.43
CA GLU A 505 -26.68 9.34 -25.33
C GLU A 505 -26.72 10.83 -25.77
N HIS A 506 -25.92 11.66 -25.07
CA HIS A 506 -25.66 13.03 -25.50
C HIS A 506 -24.16 13.30 -25.63
N LYS A 507 -23.78 13.79 -26.81
CA LYS A 507 -22.45 14.27 -27.18
C LYS A 507 -22.45 15.81 -27.12
N VAL A 508 -21.45 16.41 -26.45
CA VAL A 508 -21.32 17.87 -26.30
C VAL A 508 -20.18 18.40 -27.18
N GLU A 509 -20.44 19.44 -27.98
CA GLU A 509 -19.43 20.18 -28.76
C GLU A 509 -18.80 21.30 -27.93
N ALA A 510 -17.47 21.47 -28.05
CA ALA A 510 -16.68 22.45 -27.29
C ALA A 510 -16.71 23.84 -27.99
N LYS A 511 -16.97 24.92 -27.20
CA LYS A 511 -16.87 26.33 -27.59
C LYS A 511 -15.50 26.92 -27.22
N ALA A 512 -15.12 28.04 -27.88
CA ALA A 512 -13.84 28.72 -27.63
C ALA A 512 -13.71 29.23 -26.19
N ILE A 513 -12.53 29.02 -25.55
CA ILE A 513 -12.24 29.38 -24.16
C ILE A 513 -11.84 30.85 -24.07
N THR A 514 -12.53 31.64 -23.23
CA THR A 514 -12.29 33.09 -23.04
C THR A 514 -12.17 33.50 -21.57
N GLY A 515 -12.49 32.59 -20.62
CA GLY A 515 -12.43 32.81 -19.16
C GLY A 515 -11.17 32.25 -18.50
N HIS A 516 -11.14 32.32 -17.15
CA HIS A 516 -10.07 31.74 -16.35
C HIS A 516 -10.02 30.22 -16.48
N LYS A 517 -8.83 29.66 -16.64
CA LYS A 517 -8.62 28.23 -16.90
C LYS A 517 -8.20 27.51 -15.63
N VAL A 518 -9.01 26.59 -15.15
CA VAL A 518 -8.60 25.62 -14.13
C VAL A 518 -7.92 24.47 -14.85
N THR A 519 -6.63 24.25 -14.55
CA THR A 519 -5.81 23.22 -15.23
C THR A 519 -5.43 22.08 -14.30
N ALA A 520 -5.10 20.92 -14.88
CA ALA A 520 -4.57 19.79 -14.15
C ALA A 520 -3.14 20.06 -13.71
N PRO A 521 -2.81 20.13 -12.39
CA PRO A 521 -1.46 20.39 -11.90
C PRO A 521 -0.52 19.19 -12.12
N LEU A 522 -1.08 18.02 -12.34
CA LEU A 522 -0.38 16.77 -12.61
C LEU A 522 -1.26 15.90 -13.50
N PRO A 523 -0.66 14.97 -14.24
CA PRO A 523 -1.42 14.10 -15.10
C PRO A 523 -2.17 13.06 -14.28
N GLY A 524 -3.37 12.73 -14.71
CA GLY A 524 -4.22 11.78 -14.01
C GLY A 524 -5.48 11.43 -14.78
N LYS A 525 -6.30 10.59 -14.17
CA LYS A 525 -7.64 10.26 -14.66
C LYS A 525 -8.67 11.10 -13.92
N VAL A 526 -9.58 11.73 -14.64
CA VAL A 526 -10.73 12.43 -14.03
C VAL A 526 -11.66 11.41 -13.38
N ILE A 527 -11.82 11.51 -12.07
CA ILE A 527 -12.66 10.58 -11.29
C ILE A 527 -14.03 11.17 -11.01
N ALA A 528 -14.06 12.46 -10.67
CA ALA A 528 -15.33 13.13 -10.39
C ALA A 528 -15.27 14.61 -10.78
N LEU A 529 -16.40 15.10 -11.26
CA LEU A 529 -16.70 16.50 -11.45
C LEU A 529 -17.56 16.97 -10.26
N LYS A 530 -17.08 17.94 -9.48
CA LYS A 530 -17.77 18.44 -8.29
C LYS A 530 -18.69 19.63 -8.56
N VAL A 531 -18.69 20.10 -9.80
CA VAL A 531 -19.45 21.26 -10.27
C VAL A 531 -20.11 20.97 -11.61
N LYS A 532 -21.13 21.77 -11.93
CA LYS A 532 -21.84 21.76 -13.20
C LYS A 532 -21.70 23.12 -13.88
N VAL A 533 -21.89 23.17 -15.18
CA VAL A 533 -21.95 24.44 -15.93
C VAL A 533 -23.07 25.31 -15.33
N GLY A 534 -22.74 26.57 -15.02
CA GLY A 534 -23.62 27.52 -14.35
C GLY A 534 -23.47 27.60 -12.83
N ASP A 535 -22.73 26.69 -12.19
CA ASP A 535 -22.48 26.75 -10.76
C ASP A 535 -21.55 27.91 -10.40
N LYS A 536 -21.84 28.60 -9.27
CA LYS A 536 -20.95 29.63 -8.69
C LYS A 536 -19.93 28.95 -7.77
N VAL A 537 -18.65 29.27 -7.99
CA VAL A 537 -17.54 28.74 -7.20
C VAL A 537 -16.77 29.86 -6.49
N LYS A 538 -16.16 29.55 -5.37
CA LYS A 538 -15.25 30.43 -4.63
C LYS A 538 -13.80 30.04 -4.93
N ALA A 539 -12.86 30.98 -4.79
CA ALA A 539 -11.44 30.67 -4.80
C ALA A 539 -11.12 29.62 -3.70
N GLY A 540 -10.38 28.57 -4.05
CA GLY A 540 -10.09 27.42 -3.18
C GLY A 540 -11.19 26.33 -3.15
N GLN A 541 -12.33 26.52 -3.83
CA GLN A 541 -13.37 25.49 -3.91
C GLN A 541 -12.96 24.34 -4.83
N GLU A 542 -13.13 23.11 -4.37
CA GLU A 542 -12.90 21.90 -5.16
C GLU A 542 -13.88 21.81 -6.33
N VAL A 543 -13.33 21.58 -7.54
CA VAL A 543 -14.12 21.53 -8.78
C VAL A 543 -13.96 20.20 -9.53
N VAL A 544 -12.79 19.57 -9.48
CA VAL A 544 -12.50 18.27 -10.12
C VAL A 544 -11.69 17.39 -9.17
N ILE A 545 -11.90 16.08 -9.20
CA ILE A 545 -11.01 15.11 -8.58
C ILE A 545 -10.26 14.34 -9.67
N LEU A 546 -8.92 14.37 -9.62
CA LEU A 546 -8.05 13.57 -10.46
C LEU A 546 -7.43 12.42 -9.67
N GLU A 547 -7.45 11.21 -10.21
CA GLU A 547 -6.64 10.10 -9.72
C GLU A 547 -5.26 10.13 -10.41
N ALA A 548 -4.21 10.31 -9.61
CA ALA A 548 -2.84 10.16 -10.04
C ALA A 548 -2.07 9.27 -9.06
N MET A 549 -1.32 8.29 -9.56
CA MET A 549 -0.60 7.29 -8.75
C MET A 549 -1.49 6.55 -7.73
N LYS A 550 -2.75 6.28 -8.08
CA LYS A 550 -3.77 5.69 -7.18
C LYS A 550 -4.09 6.57 -5.96
N MET A 551 -3.85 7.86 -6.08
CA MET A 551 -4.23 8.88 -5.10
C MET A 551 -5.22 9.84 -5.73
N GLU A 552 -6.23 10.22 -4.95
CA GLU A 552 -7.18 11.25 -5.33
C GLU A 552 -6.56 12.62 -5.06
N ASN A 553 -6.58 13.49 -6.06
CA ASN A 553 -6.08 14.86 -5.98
C ASN A 553 -7.24 15.82 -6.27
N SER A 554 -7.61 16.60 -5.27
CA SER A 554 -8.61 17.65 -5.40
C SER A 554 -8.04 18.82 -6.19
N ILE A 555 -8.67 19.16 -7.30
CA ILE A 555 -8.36 20.35 -8.08
C ILE A 555 -9.34 21.43 -7.68
N THR A 556 -8.81 22.58 -7.25
CA THR A 556 -9.59 23.73 -6.79
C THR A 556 -9.59 24.85 -7.82
N SER A 557 -10.64 25.66 -7.81
CA SER A 557 -10.65 26.91 -8.59
C SER A 557 -9.74 27.95 -7.91
N ASP A 558 -8.85 28.59 -8.67
CA ASP A 558 -7.99 29.66 -8.15
C ASP A 558 -8.74 30.99 -8.01
N VAL A 559 -9.89 31.12 -8.67
CA VAL A 559 -10.71 32.33 -8.70
C VAL A 559 -12.15 32.05 -8.27
N ALA A 560 -12.84 33.07 -7.81
CA ALA A 560 -14.28 33.03 -7.62
C ALA A 560 -14.98 33.43 -8.95
N GLY A 561 -16.04 32.71 -9.32
CA GLY A 561 -16.75 32.99 -10.57
C GLY A 561 -17.85 31.98 -10.85
N THR A 562 -18.32 31.93 -12.09
CA THR A 562 -19.34 30.98 -12.57
C THR A 562 -18.69 29.98 -13.53
N ILE A 563 -18.98 28.70 -13.39
CA ILE A 563 -18.50 27.66 -14.31
C ILE A 563 -19.13 27.87 -15.68
N LYS A 564 -18.30 28.25 -16.65
CA LYS A 564 -18.75 28.56 -18.02
C LYS A 564 -18.81 27.30 -18.88
N GLN A 565 -17.76 26.48 -18.82
CA GLN A 565 -17.78 25.17 -19.44
C GLN A 565 -16.86 24.16 -18.73
N ILE A 566 -17.17 22.88 -18.87
CA ILE A 566 -16.39 21.75 -18.40
C ILE A 566 -15.87 21.03 -19.65
N LEU A 567 -14.54 20.88 -19.73
CA LEU A 567 -13.83 20.38 -20.91
C LEU A 567 -13.41 18.92 -20.81
N VAL A 568 -13.72 18.29 -19.69
CA VAL A 568 -13.39 16.89 -19.41
C VAL A 568 -14.62 16.15 -18.88
N GLN A 569 -14.60 14.84 -19.00
CA GLN A 569 -15.61 13.93 -18.46
C GLN A 569 -15.00 13.00 -17.43
N GLU A 570 -15.82 12.44 -16.54
CA GLU A 570 -15.40 11.36 -15.66
C GLU A 570 -14.91 10.18 -16.49
N GLY A 571 -13.69 9.71 -16.20
CA GLY A 571 -13.01 8.66 -16.94
C GLY A 571 -11.90 9.14 -17.88
N ASP A 572 -11.84 10.43 -18.23
CA ASP A 572 -10.82 10.99 -19.12
C ASP A 572 -9.42 10.96 -18.49
N ASN A 573 -8.42 10.65 -19.31
CA ASN A 573 -7.02 10.82 -18.93
C ASN A 573 -6.54 12.20 -19.39
N VAL A 574 -6.03 12.99 -18.44
CA VAL A 574 -5.55 14.35 -18.69
C VAL A 574 -4.06 14.45 -18.44
N ALA A 575 -3.37 15.25 -19.26
CA ALA A 575 -1.96 15.59 -19.06
C ALA A 575 -1.81 16.75 -18.07
N THR A 576 -0.59 17.00 -17.59
CA THR A 576 -0.27 18.23 -16.85
C THR A 576 -0.64 19.44 -17.72
N ASP A 577 -1.17 20.48 -17.07
CA ASP A 577 -1.64 21.73 -17.68
C ASP A 577 -2.84 21.58 -18.65
N ALA A 578 -3.44 20.36 -18.74
CA ALA A 578 -4.69 20.19 -19.47
C ALA A 578 -5.79 21.05 -18.84
N ILE A 579 -6.54 21.77 -19.65
CA ILE A 579 -7.64 22.62 -19.19
C ILE A 579 -8.81 21.71 -18.85
N LEU A 580 -9.26 21.78 -17.59
CA LEU A 580 -10.36 20.96 -17.07
C LEU A 580 -11.69 21.72 -17.12
N ILE A 581 -11.66 22.96 -16.66
CA ILE A 581 -12.84 23.83 -16.49
C ILE A 581 -12.48 25.27 -16.86
N GLU A 582 -13.44 25.98 -17.42
CA GLU A 582 -13.42 27.41 -17.63
C GLU A 582 -14.33 28.10 -16.62
N VAL A 583 -13.78 29.08 -15.88
CA VAL A 583 -14.51 29.92 -14.91
C VAL A 583 -14.59 31.34 -15.46
N GLU A 584 -15.77 31.92 -15.46
CA GLU A 584 -16.01 33.32 -15.77
C GLU A 584 -16.09 34.10 -14.45
N GLU A 585 -15.15 35.05 -14.24
CA GLU A 585 -15.05 35.88 -13.04
C GLU A 585 -16.20 36.88 -12.91
#